data_592d84a266671d9a72aa1596dceea13f
#
_entry.id   592d84a266671d9a72aa1596dceea13f
#
_cell.length_a   1.000
_cell.length_b   1.000
_cell.length_c   1.000
_cell.angle_alpha   90.00
_cell.angle_beta   90.00
_cell.angle_gamma   90.00
#
_symmetry.space_group_name_H-M   'P 1'
#
loop_
_entity.id
_entity.type
_entity.pdbx_description
1 polymer ?
#
loop_
_entity_poly.entity_id
_entity_poly.type
_entity_poly.pdbx_seq_one_letter_code
_entity_poly.pdbx_strand_id
1 'polypeptide(L)'
;MTTENETMVNETVEEVVETEETVEEVTEEKKEKKKKFFEKKNETEELKNRIAELEGECVQLKNEYLIAYADTENTRRRLQNDFESRQKYRIQSFALDILPAIDNLERALAQKATPENESYVKGVEMIYNQLIYALNKEGVEVIEALNAPFDANWHQAVMSEEVEGTEAGIVIEVFQKGYKLKDRLLRPAMVKVSE
;
A
#
# COMPACT_ATOMS: atom_id res chain seq x y z
N MET A 1 -110.05 -2.46 35.46
CA MET A 1 -108.94 -3.45 35.52
C MET A 1 -108.19 -3.53 34.22
N THR A 2 -107.91 -2.39 33.53
CA THR A 2 -107.30 -2.42 32.22
C THR A 2 -106.21 -1.35 32.03
N THR A 3 -105.99 -0.50 32.96
CA THR A 3 -105.00 0.61 32.94
C THR A 3 -103.67 0.32 33.68
N GLU A 4 -103.64 -0.64 34.58
CA GLU A 4 -102.49 -0.98 35.39
C GLU A 4 -101.53 -1.96 34.65
N ASN A 5 -102.01 -2.70 33.63
CA ASN A 5 -101.26 -3.67 32.88
C ASN A 5 -100.44 -3.04 31.75
N GLU A 6 -100.91 -1.91 31.14
CA GLU A 6 -100.20 -1.19 30.08
C GLU A 6 -98.95 -0.39 30.57
N THR A 7 -99.01 0.15 31.82
CA THR A 7 -97.92 0.89 32.46
C THR A 7 -96.77 -0.04 32.83
N MET A 8 -97.08 -1.25 33.31
CA MET A 8 -96.01 -2.22 33.70
C MET A 8 -95.25 -2.81 32.47
N VAL A 9 -95.98 -2.95 31.32
CA VAL A 9 -95.36 -3.45 30.07
C VAL A 9 -94.46 -2.38 29.42
N ASN A 10 -94.82 -1.10 29.51
CA ASN A 10 -94.04 -0.01 28.94
C ASN A 10 -92.74 0.28 29.81
N GLU A 11 -92.79 0.23 31.13
CA GLU A 11 -91.60 0.38 31.96
C GLU A 11 -90.56 -0.77 31.73
N THR A 12 -91.05 -2.01 31.55
CA THR A 12 -90.14 -3.16 31.24
C THR A 12 -89.54 -3.13 29.84
N VAL A 13 -90.20 -2.54 28.85
CA VAL A 13 -89.70 -2.39 27.47
C VAL A 13 -88.68 -1.25 27.45
N GLU A 14 -88.90 -0.11 28.12
CA GLU A 14 -87.93 0.98 28.22
C GLU A 14 -86.63 0.56 28.97
N GLU A 15 -86.76 -0.20 30.05
CA GLU A 15 -85.60 -0.70 30.80
C GLU A 15 -84.78 -1.76 30.01
N VAL A 16 -85.42 -2.57 29.19
CA VAL A 16 -84.74 -3.54 28.28
C VAL A 16 -84.07 -2.84 27.10
N VAL A 17 -84.66 -1.77 26.54
CA VAL A 17 -84.07 -1.00 25.42
C VAL A 17 -82.87 -0.17 25.92
N GLU A 18 -82.97 0.48 27.10
CA GLU A 18 -81.83 1.20 27.65
C GLU A 18 -80.64 0.26 28.01
N THR A 19 -80.92 -0.99 28.44
CA THR A 19 -79.89 -1.98 28.71
C THR A 19 -79.26 -2.55 27.45
N GLU A 20 -80.02 -2.70 26.35
CA GLU A 20 -79.48 -3.15 25.05
C GLU A 20 -78.63 -2.04 24.42
N GLU A 21 -79.04 -0.76 24.36
CA GLU A 21 -78.25 0.36 23.83
C GLU A 21 -76.94 0.55 24.61
N THR A 22 -76.97 0.46 25.95
CA THR A 22 -75.74 0.58 26.77
C THR A 22 -74.79 -0.61 26.60
N VAL A 23 -75.29 -1.81 26.30
CA VAL A 23 -74.49 -2.99 26.01
C VAL A 23 -73.87 -2.90 24.62
N GLU A 24 -74.58 -2.34 23.61
CA GLU A 24 -74.04 -2.12 22.26
C GLU A 24 -72.96 -1.03 22.28
N GLU A 25 -73.14 0.12 22.94
CA GLU A 25 -72.12 1.17 23.07
C GLU A 25 -70.85 0.65 23.77
N VAL A 26 -70.97 -0.11 24.83
CA VAL A 26 -69.84 -0.70 25.58
C VAL A 26 -69.10 -1.76 24.74
N THR A 27 -69.83 -2.47 23.87
CA THR A 27 -69.24 -3.46 22.94
C THR A 27 -68.54 -2.79 21.78
N GLU A 28 -69.05 -1.68 21.24
CA GLU A 28 -68.37 -0.91 20.19
C GLU A 28 -67.11 -0.18 20.70
N GLU A 29 -67.19 0.47 21.85
CA GLU A 29 -65.98 1.06 22.49
C GLU A 29 -64.87 0.02 22.75
N LYS A 30 -65.26 -1.18 23.19
CA LYS A 30 -64.28 -2.29 23.37
C LYS A 30 -63.71 -2.78 22.06
N LYS A 31 -64.49 -2.80 20.98
CA LYS A 31 -63.99 -3.15 19.62
C LYS A 31 -63.06 -2.08 19.09
N GLU A 32 -63.36 -0.80 19.23
CA GLU A 32 -62.48 0.29 18.80
C GLU A 32 -61.17 0.34 19.59
N LYS A 33 -61.25 0.17 20.92
CA LYS A 33 -60.06 0.11 21.77
C LYS A 33 -59.16 -1.08 21.43
N LYS A 34 -59.73 -2.25 21.08
CA LYS A 34 -59.01 -3.41 20.59
C LYS A 34 -58.35 -3.13 19.23
N LYS A 35 -59.08 -2.49 18.30
CA LYS A 35 -58.58 -2.16 16.96
C LYS A 35 -57.44 -1.18 17.05
N LYS A 36 -57.54 -0.11 17.80
CA LYS A 36 -56.46 0.86 18.08
C LYS A 36 -55.22 0.22 18.78
N PHE A 37 -55.45 -0.78 19.63
CA PHE A 37 -54.39 -1.52 20.28
C PHE A 37 -53.63 -2.44 19.30
N PHE A 38 -54.36 -3.11 18.40
CA PHE A 38 -53.78 -3.94 17.34
C PHE A 38 -53.01 -3.10 16.30
N GLU A 39 -53.56 -1.94 15.90
CA GLU A 39 -52.88 -1.01 15.01
C GLU A 39 -51.57 -0.50 15.61
N LYS A 40 -51.58 -0.06 16.86
CA LYS A 40 -50.37 0.35 17.60
C LYS A 40 -49.35 -0.79 17.75
N LYS A 41 -49.81 -2.02 17.93
CA LYS A 41 -48.93 -3.18 18.04
C LYS A 41 -48.23 -3.49 16.74
N ASN A 42 -48.96 -3.42 15.61
CA ASN A 42 -48.40 -3.61 14.25
C ASN A 42 -47.39 -2.50 13.90
N GLU A 43 -47.74 -1.23 14.20
CA GLU A 43 -46.77 -0.11 14.01
C GLU A 43 -45.49 -0.29 14.83
N THR A 44 -45.60 -0.76 16.07
CA THR A 44 -44.43 -1.02 16.90
C THR A 44 -43.58 -2.20 16.39
N GLU A 45 -44.17 -3.21 15.80
CA GLU A 45 -43.46 -4.33 15.17
C GLU A 45 -42.78 -3.89 13.87
N GLU A 46 -43.44 -3.11 13.03
CA GLU A 46 -42.83 -2.54 11.81
C GLU A 46 -41.65 -1.63 12.13
N LEU A 47 -41.78 -0.76 13.13
CA LEU A 47 -40.69 0.10 13.60
C LEU A 47 -39.51 -0.71 14.16
N LYS A 48 -39.77 -1.76 14.91
CA LYS A 48 -38.71 -2.66 15.40
C LYS A 48 -37.98 -3.37 14.28
N ASN A 49 -38.70 -3.86 13.27
CA ASN A 49 -38.13 -4.49 12.10
C ASN A 49 -37.25 -3.49 11.33
N ARG A 50 -37.74 -2.26 11.15
CA ARG A 50 -36.99 -1.20 10.48
C ARG A 50 -35.73 -0.78 11.26
N ILE A 51 -35.80 -0.73 12.59
CA ILE A 51 -34.63 -0.49 13.44
C ILE A 51 -33.60 -1.62 13.25
N ALA A 52 -34.04 -2.88 13.28
CA ALA A 52 -33.14 -4.01 13.11
C ALA A 52 -32.46 -4.04 11.71
N GLU A 53 -33.20 -3.67 10.66
CA GLU A 53 -32.64 -3.51 9.32
C GLU A 53 -31.57 -2.40 9.28
N LEU A 54 -31.90 -1.22 9.80
CA LEU A 54 -30.98 -0.08 9.86
C LEU A 54 -29.74 -0.36 10.72
N GLU A 55 -29.91 -1.05 11.82
CA GLU A 55 -28.78 -1.49 12.65
C GLU A 55 -27.88 -2.48 11.89
N GLY A 56 -28.49 -3.41 11.11
CA GLY A 56 -27.76 -4.32 10.24
C GLY A 56 -26.99 -3.57 9.15
N GLU A 57 -27.61 -2.61 8.46
CA GLU A 57 -26.96 -1.75 7.48
C GLU A 57 -25.81 -0.94 8.09
N CYS A 58 -26.01 -0.37 9.28
CA CYS A 58 -24.99 0.35 10.01
C CYS A 58 -23.78 -0.52 10.35
N VAL A 59 -23.99 -1.77 10.73
CA VAL A 59 -22.90 -2.72 11.01
C VAL A 59 -22.14 -3.06 9.73
N GLN A 60 -22.85 -3.31 8.64
CA GLN A 60 -22.23 -3.58 7.33
C GLN A 60 -21.39 -2.39 6.86
N LEU A 61 -21.96 -1.19 6.84
CA LEU A 61 -21.25 0.03 6.43
C LEU A 61 -20.03 0.33 7.32
N LYS A 62 -20.14 0.08 8.64
CA LYS A 62 -18.97 0.20 9.53
C LYS A 62 -17.86 -0.79 9.19
N ASN A 63 -18.21 -2.03 8.87
CA ASN A 63 -17.24 -3.03 8.48
C ASN A 63 -16.57 -2.68 7.14
N GLU A 64 -17.36 -2.27 6.14
CA GLU A 64 -16.85 -1.80 4.84
C GLU A 64 -15.92 -0.59 5.01
N TYR A 65 -16.32 0.37 5.85
CA TYR A 65 -15.48 1.52 6.18
C TYR A 65 -14.14 1.11 6.81
N LEU A 66 -14.17 0.18 7.79
CA LEU A 66 -12.96 -0.30 8.43
C LEU A 66 -12.01 -1.02 7.46
N ILE A 67 -12.58 -1.83 6.55
CA ILE A 67 -11.80 -2.50 5.49
C ILE A 67 -11.19 -1.46 4.56
N ALA A 68 -11.98 -0.53 4.04
CA ALA A 68 -11.52 0.53 3.15
C ALA A 68 -10.46 1.43 3.82
N TYR A 69 -10.62 1.72 5.10
CA TYR A 69 -9.65 2.48 5.88
C TYR A 69 -8.33 1.72 6.01
N ALA A 70 -8.39 0.42 6.35
CA ALA A 70 -7.21 -0.42 6.46
C ALA A 70 -6.47 -0.55 5.12
N ASP A 71 -7.19 -0.73 4.01
CA ASP A 71 -6.63 -0.79 2.67
C ASP A 71 -5.98 0.53 2.24
N THR A 72 -6.59 1.65 2.61
CA THR A 72 -6.04 2.99 2.36
C THR A 72 -4.73 3.19 3.12
N GLU A 73 -4.68 2.82 4.40
CA GLU A 73 -3.47 2.94 5.22
C GLU A 73 -2.35 2.01 4.72
N ASN A 74 -2.67 0.77 4.35
CA ASN A 74 -1.73 -0.15 3.74
C ASN A 74 -1.17 0.38 2.41
N THR A 75 -2.04 0.95 1.57
CA THR A 75 -1.65 1.56 0.30
C THR A 75 -0.76 2.78 0.52
N ARG A 76 -1.11 3.64 1.46
CA ARG A 76 -0.32 4.81 1.84
C ARG A 76 1.08 4.40 2.30
N ARG A 77 1.18 3.40 3.18
CA ARG A 77 2.45 2.89 3.67
C ARG A 77 3.31 2.31 2.54
N ARG A 78 2.69 1.53 1.63
CA ARG A 78 3.38 0.99 0.45
C ARG A 78 3.90 2.10 -0.46
N LEU A 79 3.06 3.09 -0.78
CA LEU A 79 3.45 4.22 -1.63
C LEU A 79 4.58 5.05 -1.01
N GLN A 80 4.59 5.22 0.30
CA GLN A 80 5.65 5.92 1.00
C GLN A 80 6.99 5.15 0.89
N ASN A 81 6.99 3.85 1.13
CA ASN A 81 8.18 3.01 0.98
C ASN A 81 8.69 3.00 -0.47
N ASP A 82 7.78 2.93 -1.45
CA ASP A 82 8.11 2.98 -2.87
C ASP A 82 8.71 4.34 -3.25
N PHE A 83 8.16 5.43 -2.72
CA PHE A 83 8.67 6.78 -2.93
C PHE A 83 10.09 6.94 -2.37
N GLU A 84 10.32 6.51 -1.13
CA GLU A 84 11.64 6.55 -0.50
C GLU A 84 12.67 5.74 -1.29
N SER A 85 12.28 4.53 -1.73
CA SER A 85 13.12 3.67 -2.57
C SER A 85 13.44 4.33 -3.92
N ARG A 86 12.44 4.90 -4.60
CA ARG A 86 12.64 5.62 -5.87
C ARG A 86 13.53 6.84 -5.69
N GLN A 87 13.37 7.58 -4.59
CA GLN A 87 14.20 8.73 -4.30
C GLN A 87 15.65 8.30 -4.00
N LYS A 88 15.83 7.21 -3.25
CA LYS A 88 17.15 6.65 -2.92
C LYS A 88 17.96 6.25 -4.16
N TYR A 89 17.29 5.68 -5.17
CA TYR A 89 17.93 5.15 -6.39
C TYR A 89 17.62 5.97 -7.65
N ARG A 90 17.16 7.21 -7.50
CA ARG A 90 16.79 8.09 -8.61
C ARG A 90 17.84 8.21 -9.69
N ILE A 91 19.11 8.25 -9.30
CA ILE A 91 20.24 8.46 -10.21
C ILE A 91 20.72 7.18 -10.88
N GLN A 92 20.14 6.01 -10.56
CA GLN A 92 20.64 4.72 -11.04
C GLN A 92 20.72 4.64 -12.57
N SER A 93 19.67 5.03 -13.29
CA SER A 93 19.67 4.99 -14.78
C SER A 93 20.70 5.92 -15.36
N PHE A 94 20.77 7.16 -14.87
CA PHE A 94 21.76 8.13 -15.31
C PHE A 94 23.19 7.64 -15.04
N ALA A 95 23.45 7.08 -13.87
CA ALA A 95 24.75 6.52 -13.53
C ALA A 95 25.15 5.40 -14.50
N LEU A 96 24.24 4.47 -14.80
CA LEU A 96 24.48 3.40 -15.77
C LEU A 96 24.80 3.93 -17.17
N ASP A 97 24.14 4.98 -17.62
CA ASP A 97 24.34 5.58 -18.94
C ASP A 97 25.67 6.33 -19.03
N ILE A 98 26.20 6.88 -17.92
CA ILE A 98 27.47 7.61 -17.91
C ILE A 98 28.70 6.71 -17.70
N LEU A 99 28.54 5.52 -17.09
CA LEU A 99 29.66 4.60 -16.83
C LEU A 99 30.47 4.25 -18.09
N PRO A 100 29.87 4.00 -19.27
CA PRO A 100 30.65 3.75 -20.49
C PRO A 100 31.55 4.92 -20.93
N ALA A 101 31.10 6.17 -20.65
CA ALA A 101 31.91 7.35 -20.93
C ALA A 101 33.11 7.42 -19.98
N ILE A 102 32.93 7.07 -18.74
CA ILE A 102 34.01 6.99 -17.74
C ILE A 102 35.01 5.91 -18.11
N ASP A 103 34.55 4.72 -18.57
CA ASP A 103 35.43 3.65 -19.05
C ASP A 103 36.29 4.11 -20.24
N ASN A 104 35.70 4.89 -21.15
CA ASN A 104 36.43 5.44 -22.28
C ASN A 104 37.49 6.45 -21.84
N LEU A 105 37.20 7.27 -20.82
CA LEU A 105 38.20 8.18 -20.25
C LEU A 105 39.33 7.40 -19.56
N GLU A 106 39.02 6.36 -18.78
CA GLU A 106 40.01 5.47 -18.18
C GLU A 106 40.92 4.83 -19.19
N ARG A 107 40.32 4.32 -20.30
CA ARG A 107 41.08 3.75 -21.39
C ARG A 107 42.00 4.77 -22.09
N ALA A 108 41.53 6.02 -22.24
CA ALA A 108 42.36 7.09 -22.79
C ALA A 108 43.53 7.46 -21.86
N LEU A 109 43.28 7.47 -20.53
CA LEU A 109 44.31 7.74 -19.52
C LEU A 109 45.34 6.60 -19.36
N ALA A 110 44.93 5.35 -19.69
CA ALA A 110 45.85 4.21 -19.66
C ALA A 110 46.92 4.27 -20.78
N GLN A 111 46.70 5.08 -21.81
CA GLN A 111 47.72 5.29 -22.86
C GLN A 111 48.86 6.12 -22.31
N LYS A 112 50.10 5.73 -22.68
CA LYS A 112 51.30 6.44 -22.23
C LYS A 112 51.29 7.89 -22.69
N ALA A 113 51.45 8.82 -21.76
CA ALA A 113 51.65 10.22 -22.08
C ALA A 113 52.94 10.41 -22.87
N THR A 114 52.88 11.16 -23.95
CA THR A 114 54.05 11.61 -24.70
C THR A 114 54.23 13.11 -24.44
N PRO A 115 55.44 13.67 -24.60
CA PRO A 115 55.64 15.10 -24.38
C PRO A 115 54.72 16.02 -25.16
N GLU A 116 54.21 15.53 -26.30
CA GLU A 116 53.31 16.30 -27.19
C GLU A 116 51.85 16.28 -26.68
N ASN A 117 51.41 15.24 -25.97
CA ASN A 117 50.02 15.09 -25.52
C ASN A 117 49.82 15.25 -24.01
N GLU A 118 50.88 15.51 -23.22
CA GLU A 118 50.85 15.61 -21.76
C GLU A 118 49.76 16.62 -21.24
N SER A 119 49.61 17.75 -21.92
CA SER A 119 48.62 18.75 -21.58
C SER A 119 47.19 18.25 -21.81
N TYR A 120 46.93 17.47 -22.85
CA TYR A 120 45.65 16.86 -23.14
C TYR A 120 45.33 15.76 -22.11
N VAL A 121 46.29 14.94 -21.74
CA VAL A 121 46.13 13.87 -20.74
C VAL A 121 45.78 14.47 -19.41
N LYS A 122 46.43 15.54 -18.97
CA LYS A 122 46.05 16.28 -17.73
C LYS A 122 44.63 16.84 -17.81
N GLY A 123 44.24 17.39 -18.97
CA GLY A 123 42.86 17.87 -19.16
C GLY A 123 41.82 16.75 -19.01
N VAL A 124 42.08 15.59 -19.61
CA VAL A 124 41.19 14.40 -19.51
C VAL A 124 41.13 13.88 -18.06
N GLU A 125 42.27 13.83 -17.38
CA GLU A 125 42.32 13.44 -15.95
C GLU A 125 41.50 14.37 -15.06
N MET A 126 41.56 15.67 -15.28
CA MET A 126 40.72 16.61 -14.55
C MET A 126 39.23 16.37 -14.78
N ILE A 127 38.80 16.10 -16.02
CA ILE A 127 37.42 15.77 -16.36
C ILE A 127 37.01 14.47 -15.69
N TYR A 128 37.82 13.43 -15.77
CA TYR A 128 37.59 12.15 -15.10
C TYR A 128 37.39 12.33 -13.59
N ASN A 129 38.28 13.05 -12.93
CA ASN A 129 38.20 13.30 -11.50
C ASN A 129 36.94 14.10 -11.10
N GLN A 130 36.51 15.07 -11.92
CA GLN A 130 35.26 15.80 -11.69
C GLN A 130 34.03 14.90 -11.83
N LEU A 131 34.00 13.99 -12.81
CA LEU A 131 32.89 13.04 -13.00
C LEU A 131 32.80 12.06 -11.84
N ILE A 132 33.94 11.47 -11.43
CA ILE A 132 34.00 10.57 -10.28
C ILE A 132 33.57 11.28 -9.00
N TYR A 133 34.03 12.53 -8.78
CA TYR A 133 33.59 13.31 -7.64
C TYR A 133 32.08 13.58 -7.62
N ALA A 134 31.50 13.91 -8.79
CA ALA A 134 30.07 14.13 -8.92
C ALA A 134 29.25 12.85 -8.64
N LEU A 135 29.71 11.70 -9.12
CA LEU A 135 29.09 10.39 -8.87
C LEU A 135 29.19 10.01 -7.38
N ASN A 136 30.36 10.20 -6.76
CA ASN A 136 30.56 9.92 -5.34
C ASN A 136 29.64 10.78 -4.46
N LYS A 137 29.41 12.05 -4.82
CA LYS A 137 28.48 12.93 -4.12
C LYS A 137 27.03 12.40 -4.11
N GLU A 138 26.64 11.70 -5.16
CA GLU A 138 25.32 11.05 -5.27
C GLU A 138 25.29 9.63 -4.66
N GLY A 139 26.43 9.16 -4.12
CA GLY A 139 26.58 7.88 -3.46
C GLY A 139 26.87 6.71 -4.40
N VAL A 140 27.40 7.00 -5.60
CA VAL A 140 27.99 5.99 -6.48
C VAL A 140 29.44 5.78 -6.09
N GLU A 141 29.84 4.56 -5.75
CA GLU A 141 31.18 4.21 -5.31
C GLU A 141 31.79 3.14 -6.22
N VAL A 142 33.10 3.21 -6.39
CA VAL A 142 33.88 2.18 -7.11
C VAL A 142 34.00 0.94 -6.22
N ILE A 143 33.89 -0.24 -6.82
CA ILE A 143 34.16 -1.51 -6.14
C ILE A 143 35.64 -1.81 -6.27
N GLU A 144 36.34 -1.80 -5.14
CA GLU A 144 37.76 -2.15 -5.04
C GLU A 144 37.88 -3.67 -5.14
N ALA A 145 38.21 -4.18 -6.30
CA ALA A 145 38.31 -5.61 -6.56
C ALA A 145 39.75 -6.12 -6.61
N LEU A 146 40.73 -5.27 -6.92
CA LEU A 146 42.11 -5.70 -7.12
C LEU A 146 42.74 -6.26 -5.82
N ASN A 147 43.36 -7.42 -5.90
CA ASN A 147 43.95 -8.15 -4.76
C ASN A 147 42.95 -8.54 -3.66
N ALA A 148 41.61 -8.46 -3.95
CA ALA A 148 40.57 -8.90 -3.05
C ALA A 148 40.12 -10.33 -3.40
N PRO A 149 39.53 -11.08 -2.45
CA PRO A 149 38.90 -12.34 -2.76
C PRO A 149 37.72 -12.12 -3.71
N PHE A 150 37.53 -13.04 -4.64
CA PHE A 150 36.42 -12.98 -5.59
C PHE A 150 35.08 -13.13 -4.86
N ASP A 151 34.17 -12.22 -5.12
CA ASP A 151 32.78 -12.27 -4.64
C ASP A 151 31.83 -12.15 -5.84
N ALA A 152 31.08 -13.21 -6.11
CA ALA A 152 30.12 -13.28 -7.23
C ALA A 152 29.00 -12.21 -7.15
N ASN A 153 28.76 -11.60 -5.99
CA ASN A 153 27.77 -10.52 -5.87
C ASN A 153 28.27 -9.18 -6.46
N TRP A 154 29.59 -8.97 -6.48
CA TRP A 154 30.23 -7.71 -6.86
C TRP A 154 31.13 -7.81 -8.06
N HIS A 155 31.65 -9.03 -8.35
CA HIS A 155 32.64 -9.29 -9.36
C HIS A 155 32.09 -10.25 -10.40
N GLN A 156 32.54 -10.08 -11.65
CA GLN A 156 32.31 -10.99 -12.76
C GLN A 156 33.66 -11.48 -13.28
N ALA A 157 33.99 -12.74 -13.02
CA ALA A 157 35.18 -13.36 -13.57
C ALA A 157 35.02 -13.55 -15.08
N VAL A 158 35.91 -12.98 -15.86
CA VAL A 158 35.96 -13.09 -17.32
C VAL A 158 37.04 -14.08 -17.77
N MET A 159 38.13 -14.14 -17.00
CA MET A 159 39.26 -15.02 -17.22
C MET A 159 39.78 -15.56 -15.89
N SER A 160 40.35 -16.78 -15.93
CA SER A 160 41.18 -17.31 -14.85
C SER A 160 42.61 -17.56 -15.38
N GLU A 161 43.56 -17.41 -14.51
CA GLU A 161 44.99 -17.65 -14.83
C GLU A 161 45.68 -18.20 -13.58
N GLU A 162 46.49 -19.23 -13.76
CA GLU A 162 47.32 -19.79 -12.72
C GLU A 162 48.51 -18.85 -12.48
N VAL A 163 48.65 -18.31 -11.27
CA VAL A 163 49.73 -17.38 -10.88
C VAL A 163 50.50 -17.98 -9.69
N GLU A 164 51.80 -18.26 -9.92
CA GLU A 164 52.67 -18.76 -8.86
C GLU A 164 52.70 -17.81 -7.65
N GLY A 165 52.40 -18.31 -6.47
CA GLY A 165 52.47 -17.56 -5.22
C GLY A 165 51.19 -16.81 -4.84
N THR A 166 50.08 -16.98 -5.60
CA THR A 166 48.77 -16.39 -5.27
C THR A 166 47.77 -17.51 -4.94
N GLU A 167 47.02 -17.32 -3.87
CA GLU A 167 45.95 -18.28 -3.53
C GLU A 167 44.86 -18.27 -4.61
N ALA A 168 44.22 -19.42 -4.85
CA ALA A 168 43.09 -19.52 -5.79
C ALA A 168 41.94 -18.63 -5.33
N GLY A 169 41.27 -17.98 -6.30
CA GLY A 169 40.09 -17.14 -6.06
C GLY A 169 40.45 -15.69 -5.66
N ILE A 170 41.67 -15.23 -5.85
CA ILE A 170 42.06 -13.83 -5.69
C ILE A 170 41.96 -13.10 -7.01
N VAL A 171 41.44 -11.86 -7.01
CA VAL A 171 41.40 -11.00 -8.21
C VAL A 171 42.80 -10.47 -8.52
N ILE A 172 43.32 -10.87 -9.67
CA ILE A 172 44.67 -10.50 -10.14
C ILE A 172 44.66 -9.19 -10.91
N GLU A 173 43.63 -9.00 -11.74
CA GLU A 173 43.53 -7.87 -12.65
C GLU A 173 42.06 -7.43 -12.81
N VAL A 174 41.84 -6.14 -12.97
CA VAL A 174 40.52 -5.55 -13.19
C VAL A 174 40.48 -4.97 -14.62
N PHE A 175 39.73 -5.60 -15.50
CA PHE A 175 39.54 -5.13 -16.87
C PHE A 175 38.57 -3.96 -16.95
N GLN A 176 37.55 -3.98 -16.07
CA GLN A 176 36.52 -2.93 -16.04
C GLN A 176 36.08 -2.74 -14.60
N LYS A 177 36.11 -1.51 -14.12
CA LYS A 177 35.71 -1.18 -12.74
C LYS A 177 34.24 -1.42 -12.50
N GLY A 178 33.91 -2.03 -11.40
CA GLY A 178 32.56 -2.16 -10.87
C GLY A 178 32.12 -0.91 -10.11
N TYR A 179 30.83 -0.67 -10.08
CA TYR A 179 30.23 0.46 -9.35
C TYR A 179 29.00 0.03 -8.59
N LYS A 180 28.81 0.59 -7.40
CA LYS A 180 27.63 0.42 -6.57
C LYS A 180 27.02 1.78 -6.26
N LEU A 181 25.68 1.83 -6.12
CA LEU A 181 24.95 3.00 -5.66
C LEU A 181 24.45 2.70 -4.25
N LYS A 182 25.12 3.23 -3.25
CA LYS A 182 24.87 2.92 -1.83
C LYS A 182 24.99 1.41 -1.59
N ASP A 183 23.87 0.74 -1.37
CA ASP A 183 23.74 -0.71 -1.13
C ASP A 183 23.38 -1.54 -2.37
N ARG A 184 23.18 -0.89 -3.52
CA ARG A 184 22.74 -1.56 -4.74
C ARG A 184 23.85 -1.63 -5.78
N LEU A 185 24.08 -2.82 -6.32
CA LEU A 185 24.98 -3.01 -7.46
C LEU A 185 24.45 -2.29 -8.70
N LEU A 186 25.28 -1.44 -9.32
CA LEU A 186 25.04 -0.85 -10.63
C LEU A 186 25.61 -1.75 -11.73
N ARG A 187 26.89 -2.09 -11.61
CA ARG A 187 27.63 -2.92 -12.55
C ARG A 187 28.71 -3.68 -11.82
N PRO A 188 28.84 -5.01 -12.00
CA PRO A 188 29.95 -5.78 -11.42
C PRO A 188 31.27 -5.37 -12.02
N ALA A 189 32.36 -5.53 -11.26
CA ALA A 189 33.70 -5.39 -11.80
C ALA A 189 34.04 -6.61 -12.65
N MET A 190 34.52 -6.38 -13.88
CA MET A 190 35.03 -7.46 -14.73
C MET A 190 36.48 -7.73 -14.35
N VAL A 191 36.72 -8.94 -13.88
CA VAL A 191 37.99 -9.29 -13.24
C VAL A 191 38.59 -10.56 -13.81
N LYS A 192 39.92 -10.67 -13.66
CA LYS A 192 40.67 -11.90 -13.83
C LYS A 192 40.99 -12.45 -12.45
N VAL A 193 40.77 -13.74 -12.27
CA VAL A 193 40.98 -14.42 -10.97
C VAL A 193 42.08 -15.44 -11.06
N SER A 194 42.78 -15.67 -9.92
CA SER A 194 43.74 -16.76 -9.78
C SER A 194 42.99 -18.10 -9.71
N GLU A 195 43.53 -19.10 -10.35
CA GLU A 195 43.05 -20.50 -10.31
C GLU A 195 43.88 -21.33 -9.35
#